data_269a76a7aa49deb55f9f4a6cbd527cd1
#
_entry.id   269a76a7aa49deb55f9f4a6cbd527cd1
#
_cell.length_a   1.000
_cell.length_b   1.000
_cell.length_c   1.000
_cell.angle_alpha   90.00
_cell.angle_beta   90.00
_cell.angle_gamma   90.00
#
_symmetry.space_group_name_H-M   'P 1'
#
loop_
_entity.id
_entity.type
_entity.pdbx_description
1 polymer ?
#
loop_
_entity_poly.entity_id
_entity_poly.type
_entity_poly.pdbx_seq_one_letter_code
_entity_poly.pdbx_strand_id
1 'polypeptide(L)'
;MRLWILILLPLGLISCNNSNTRFEKKSSIETGIDFQNNLEYTEDFNPYTYRNFFNGGGVALGDINNDGLIDIYFTGNIVDNALYLNKGNWKFENITYSAGVLCQDNWSTGATFVDINNDGFLDLYVAKSGKPGGNNRHNELFINQGDLTFKESSKEYGLDIEGLSVHASFFDFDGDLDLDAYVLNNSIRSVGNYDLIEGQRNIPSNDGNKLLENINNKFFNVSSDKGIYSSNIGFGLGITMSDFNGDLWPDLFISNDFFEKDYLYLN
;
A
#
# COMPACT_ATOMS: atom_id res chain seq x y z
N MET A 1 -51.51 -17.31 65.71
CA MET A 1 -50.98 -17.63 64.38
C MET A 1 -50.39 -16.36 63.78
N ARG A 2 -49.04 -16.20 63.80
CA ARG A 2 -48.36 -15.00 63.27
C ARG A 2 -47.78 -15.45 61.87
N LEU A 3 -48.28 -14.83 60.80
CA LEU A 3 -47.86 -15.02 59.44
C LEU A 3 -46.64 -14.16 59.22
N TRP A 4 -45.47 -14.79 58.94
CA TRP A 4 -44.24 -14.10 58.47
C TRP A 4 -44.27 -14.04 56.97
N ILE A 5 -44.35 -12.83 56.42
CA ILE A 5 -44.19 -12.58 54.96
C ILE A 5 -42.70 -12.40 54.69
N LEU A 6 -42.07 -13.37 54.03
CA LEU A 6 -40.71 -13.26 53.47
C LEU A 6 -40.77 -12.45 52.19
N ILE A 7 -40.21 -11.23 52.23
CA ILE A 7 -40.01 -10.42 51.04
C ILE A 7 -38.68 -10.85 50.43
N LEU A 8 -38.72 -11.58 49.33
CA LEU A 8 -37.57 -11.85 48.49
C LEU A 8 -37.28 -10.62 47.59
N LEU A 9 -36.21 -9.86 47.95
CA LEU A 9 -35.65 -8.84 47.07
C LEU A 9 -34.88 -9.56 45.93
N PRO A 10 -35.14 -9.25 44.65
CA PRO A 10 -34.30 -9.73 43.57
C PRO A 10 -32.97 -8.94 43.59
N LEU A 11 -31.87 -9.58 43.97
CA LEU A 11 -30.53 -9.06 43.71
C LEU A 11 -30.32 -9.08 42.19
N GLY A 12 -30.46 -7.93 41.55
CA GLY A 12 -30.02 -7.70 40.21
C GLY A 12 -28.49 -7.82 40.14
N LEU A 13 -28.00 -8.87 39.54
CA LEU A 13 -26.60 -8.99 39.14
C LEU A 13 -26.32 -7.96 38.04
N ILE A 14 -25.84 -6.79 38.44
CA ILE A 14 -25.23 -5.84 37.50
C ILE A 14 -23.87 -6.42 37.16
N SER A 15 -23.82 -7.17 36.08
CA SER A 15 -22.54 -7.59 35.43
C SER A 15 -21.93 -6.33 34.81
N CYS A 16 -21.04 -5.66 35.52
CA CYS A 16 -20.12 -4.70 34.92
C CYS A 16 -19.14 -5.45 34.07
N ASN A 17 -19.39 -5.54 32.75
CA ASN A 17 -18.38 -5.91 31.78
C ASN A 17 -17.40 -4.73 31.60
N ASN A 18 -16.53 -4.50 32.56
CA ASN A 18 -15.32 -3.72 32.35
C ASN A 18 -14.28 -4.62 31.67
N SER A 19 -14.42 -4.82 30.38
CA SER A 19 -13.29 -5.34 29.60
C SER A 19 -12.28 -4.19 29.45
N ASN A 20 -11.24 -4.19 30.29
CA ASN A 20 -10.04 -3.36 30.12
C ASN A 20 -9.24 -3.85 28.90
N THR A 21 -9.87 -3.88 27.73
CA THR A 21 -9.16 -4.19 26.47
C THR A 21 -8.51 -2.91 25.96
N ARG A 22 -7.22 -2.99 25.59
CA ARG A 22 -6.49 -1.86 24.98
C ARG A 22 -6.95 -1.59 23.54
N PHE A 23 -7.54 -2.59 22.90
CA PHE A 23 -8.05 -2.51 21.54
C PHE A 23 -9.57 -2.72 21.54
N GLU A 24 -10.26 -1.88 20.80
CA GLU A 24 -11.69 -1.96 20.59
C GLU A 24 -11.98 -2.11 19.09
N LYS A 25 -12.75 -3.15 18.74
CA LYS A 25 -13.18 -3.34 17.36
C LYS A 25 -14.38 -2.45 17.06
N LYS A 26 -14.22 -1.52 16.13
CA LYS A 26 -15.31 -0.69 15.60
C LYS A 26 -16.00 -1.39 14.44
N SER A 27 -17.32 -1.25 14.35
CA SER A 27 -18.12 -1.79 13.25
C SER A 27 -18.23 -0.78 12.11
N SER A 28 -18.54 -1.26 10.88
CA SER A 28 -18.83 -0.41 9.74
C SER A 28 -20.01 0.54 9.98
N ILE A 29 -21.01 0.11 10.74
CA ILE A 29 -22.17 0.96 11.12
C ILE A 29 -21.73 2.12 12.02
N GLU A 30 -20.77 1.88 12.91
CA GLU A 30 -20.23 2.94 13.79
C GLU A 30 -19.34 3.89 13.03
N THR A 31 -18.52 3.40 12.12
CA THR A 31 -17.48 4.18 11.43
C THR A 31 -17.93 4.76 10.09
N GLY A 32 -18.86 4.12 9.39
CA GLY A 32 -19.19 4.43 8.01
C GLY A 32 -18.22 3.79 6.99
N ILE A 33 -17.21 3.03 7.44
CA ILE A 33 -16.28 2.31 6.55
C ILE A 33 -16.91 0.97 6.17
N ASP A 34 -17.30 0.83 4.91
CA ASP A 34 -17.96 -0.34 4.35
C ASP A 34 -17.15 -1.04 3.24
N PHE A 35 -15.93 -0.56 2.97
CA PHE A 35 -15.03 -1.14 1.98
C PHE A 35 -14.79 -2.63 2.22
N GLN A 36 -14.90 -3.41 1.14
CA GLN A 36 -14.61 -4.84 1.13
C GLN A 36 -13.86 -5.20 -0.16
N ASN A 37 -12.65 -5.73 -0.02
CA ASN A 37 -11.87 -6.23 -1.15
C ASN A 37 -12.36 -7.64 -1.55
N ASN A 38 -13.56 -7.72 -2.13
CA ASN A 38 -14.16 -8.99 -2.57
C ASN A 38 -13.48 -9.48 -3.85
N LEU A 39 -13.03 -10.72 -3.84
CA LEU A 39 -12.39 -11.37 -4.97
C LEU A 39 -13.32 -12.41 -5.59
N GLU A 40 -13.66 -12.22 -6.85
CA GLU A 40 -14.35 -13.21 -7.68
C GLU A 40 -13.36 -13.72 -8.72
N TYR A 41 -13.18 -15.03 -8.80
CA TYR A 41 -12.30 -15.65 -9.79
C TYR A 41 -13.08 -16.18 -10.99
N THR A 42 -12.42 -16.15 -12.14
CA THR A 42 -12.92 -16.69 -13.39
C THR A 42 -12.04 -17.85 -13.87
N GLU A 43 -12.47 -18.56 -14.93
CA GLU A 43 -11.63 -19.60 -15.55
C GLU A 43 -10.29 -19.03 -16.03
N ASP A 44 -10.28 -17.81 -16.57
CA ASP A 44 -9.08 -17.16 -17.12
C ASP A 44 -8.25 -16.40 -16.10
N PHE A 45 -8.85 -15.97 -14.97
CA PHE A 45 -8.16 -15.17 -13.95
C PHE A 45 -8.49 -15.69 -12.54
N ASN A 46 -7.53 -16.42 -11.99
CA ASN A 46 -7.65 -17.15 -10.74
C ASN A 46 -6.25 -17.43 -10.15
N PRO A 47 -6.13 -18.05 -8.96
CA PRO A 47 -4.83 -18.31 -8.33
C PRO A 47 -3.86 -19.18 -9.16
N TYR A 48 -4.34 -19.98 -10.11
CA TYR A 48 -3.50 -20.80 -10.98
C TYR A 48 -2.92 -20.00 -12.15
N THR A 49 -3.66 -18.98 -12.62
CA THR A 49 -3.23 -18.12 -13.74
C THR A 49 -2.50 -16.86 -13.26
N TYR A 50 -2.75 -16.44 -12.01
CA TYR A 50 -2.11 -15.31 -11.36
C TYR A 50 -1.80 -15.65 -9.90
N ARG A 51 -0.54 -15.92 -9.61
CA ARG A 51 -0.08 -16.41 -8.31
C ARG A 51 -0.43 -15.48 -7.15
N ASN A 52 -0.33 -14.16 -7.37
CA ASN A 52 -0.57 -13.14 -6.33
C ASN A 52 -2.07 -12.81 -6.13
N PHE A 53 -2.97 -13.67 -6.64
CA PHE A 53 -4.41 -13.43 -6.62
C PHE A 53 -4.97 -13.19 -5.21
N PHE A 54 -4.41 -13.81 -4.18
CA PHE A 54 -4.84 -13.66 -2.79
C PHE A 54 -3.91 -12.81 -1.92
N ASN A 55 -3.01 -12.02 -2.52
CA ASN A 55 -2.10 -11.17 -1.73
C ASN A 55 -2.82 -9.99 -1.04
N GLY A 56 -4.06 -9.70 -1.43
CA GLY A 56 -4.85 -8.63 -0.83
C GLY A 56 -4.56 -7.25 -1.41
N GLY A 57 -5.17 -6.24 -0.80
CA GLY A 57 -4.94 -4.83 -1.09
C GLY A 57 -4.10 -4.16 -0.01
N GLY A 58 -3.78 -2.90 -0.22
CA GLY A 58 -3.04 -2.04 0.70
C GLY A 58 -3.94 -1.05 1.44
N VAL A 59 -3.35 -0.39 2.42
CA VAL A 59 -3.96 0.71 3.16
C VAL A 59 -2.94 1.83 3.32
N ALA A 60 -3.32 3.06 3.00
CA ALA A 60 -2.55 4.26 3.33
C ALA A 60 -3.30 5.09 4.37
N LEU A 61 -2.56 5.68 5.30
CA LEU A 61 -3.06 6.54 6.36
C LEU A 61 -2.37 7.89 6.28
N GLY A 62 -3.13 9.00 6.30
CA GLY A 62 -2.58 10.35 6.26
C GLY A 62 -3.65 11.40 6.45
N ASP A 63 -3.27 12.58 6.87
CA ASP A 63 -4.13 13.77 6.96
C ASP A 63 -4.03 14.51 5.62
N ILE A 64 -5.01 14.30 4.73
CA ILE A 64 -4.95 14.82 3.35
C ILE A 64 -5.41 16.28 3.22
N ASN A 65 -6.02 16.83 4.27
CA ASN A 65 -6.59 18.18 4.27
C ASN A 65 -6.03 19.07 5.38
N ASN A 66 -5.04 18.59 6.13
CA ASN A 66 -4.36 19.28 7.23
C ASN A 66 -5.31 19.70 8.37
N ASP A 67 -6.35 18.89 8.66
CA ASP A 67 -7.31 19.14 9.74
C ASP A 67 -6.93 18.47 11.08
N GLY A 68 -5.85 17.70 11.10
CA GLY A 68 -5.32 16.98 12.26
C GLY A 68 -5.98 15.61 12.46
N LEU A 69 -6.83 15.15 11.55
CA LEU A 69 -7.45 13.83 11.58
C LEU A 69 -6.87 12.93 10.49
N ILE A 70 -6.65 11.66 10.82
CA ILE A 70 -6.08 10.71 9.86
C ILE A 70 -7.18 10.15 8.96
N ASP A 71 -7.01 10.33 7.66
CA ASP A 71 -7.83 9.76 6.60
C ASP A 71 -7.30 8.40 6.17
N ILE A 72 -8.12 7.63 5.45
CA ILE A 72 -7.80 6.25 5.09
C ILE A 72 -8.06 6.03 3.61
N TYR A 73 -7.05 5.49 2.90
CA TYR A 73 -7.20 5.00 1.55
C TYR A 73 -7.01 3.49 1.51
N PHE A 74 -7.98 2.77 0.92
CA PHE A 74 -7.93 1.32 0.70
C PHE A 74 -7.76 1.03 -0.78
N THR A 75 -6.90 0.09 -1.12
CA THR A 75 -6.77 -0.42 -2.49
C THR A 75 -7.57 -1.70 -2.68
N GLY A 76 -8.24 -1.79 -3.83
CA GLY A 76 -9.00 -2.95 -4.26
C GLY A 76 -8.29 -3.71 -5.38
N ASN A 77 -8.45 -5.05 -5.42
CA ASN A 77 -7.84 -5.86 -6.48
C ASN A 77 -8.74 -5.91 -7.73
N ILE A 78 -9.99 -6.34 -7.59
CA ILE A 78 -11.01 -6.33 -8.66
C ILE A 78 -12.23 -5.47 -8.30
N VAL A 79 -12.11 -4.70 -7.22
CA VAL A 79 -13.06 -3.69 -6.80
C VAL A 79 -12.39 -2.33 -6.81
N ASP A 80 -13.17 -1.27 -6.93
CA ASP A 80 -12.65 0.10 -6.89
C ASP A 80 -11.94 0.39 -5.56
N ASN A 81 -10.92 1.23 -5.59
CA ASN A 81 -10.27 1.74 -4.39
C ASN A 81 -11.24 2.65 -3.62
N ALA A 82 -10.93 2.93 -2.35
CA ALA A 82 -11.78 3.77 -1.53
C ALA A 82 -11.00 4.75 -0.64
N LEU A 83 -11.33 6.04 -0.74
CA LEU A 83 -10.82 7.11 0.11
C LEU A 83 -11.90 7.53 1.12
N TYR A 84 -11.57 7.43 2.39
CA TYR A 84 -12.44 7.80 3.50
C TYR A 84 -11.87 9.00 4.25
N LEU A 85 -12.59 10.12 4.19
CA LEU A 85 -12.30 11.34 4.96
C LEU A 85 -12.76 11.18 6.39
N ASN A 86 -11.90 11.45 7.35
CA ASN A 86 -12.20 11.39 8.78
C ASN A 86 -12.98 12.64 9.22
N LYS A 87 -14.17 12.44 9.78
CA LYS A 87 -15.05 13.51 10.29
C LYS A 87 -14.97 13.65 11.81
N GLY A 88 -14.00 13.02 12.45
CA GLY A 88 -13.88 12.94 13.89
C GLY A 88 -14.84 11.94 14.53
N ASN A 89 -14.62 11.63 15.81
CA ASN A 89 -15.43 10.69 16.58
C ASN A 89 -15.62 9.31 15.93
N TRP A 90 -14.60 8.81 15.22
CA TRP A 90 -14.62 7.54 14.45
C TRP A 90 -15.68 7.51 13.36
N LYS A 91 -15.99 8.66 12.76
CA LYS A 91 -16.89 8.77 11.61
C LYS A 91 -16.11 9.10 10.37
N PHE A 92 -16.35 8.36 9.29
CA PHE A 92 -15.69 8.50 8.01
C PHE A 92 -16.71 8.67 6.89
N GLU A 93 -16.36 9.49 5.92
CA GLU A 93 -17.15 9.75 4.72
C GLU A 93 -16.38 9.25 3.49
N ASN A 94 -17.01 8.44 2.65
CA ASN A 94 -16.40 8.00 1.40
C ASN A 94 -16.44 9.14 0.38
N ILE A 95 -15.27 9.68 0.05
CA ILE A 95 -15.10 10.78 -0.91
C ILE A 95 -14.39 10.33 -2.20
N THR A 96 -14.20 9.04 -2.42
CA THR A 96 -13.41 8.47 -3.51
C THR A 96 -13.75 9.06 -4.87
N TYR A 97 -15.05 9.11 -5.19
CA TYR A 97 -15.53 9.60 -6.49
C TYR A 97 -15.32 11.11 -6.65
N SER A 98 -15.66 11.89 -5.63
CA SER A 98 -15.46 13.34 -5.66
C SER A 98 -14.00 13.75 -5.65
N ALA A 99 -13.15 12.97 -4.97
CA ALA A 99 -11.71 13.17 -4.93
C ALA A 99 -11.00 12.76 -6.24
N GLY A 100 -11.62 11.93 -7.08
CA GLY A 100 -11.06 11.50 -8.35
C GLY A 100 -9.99 10.41 -8.25
N VAL A 101 -10.02 9.58 -7.19
CA VAL A 101 -8.96 8.57 -6.88
C VAL A 101 -9.47 7.13 -6.95
N LEU A 102 -10.43 6.88 -7.81
CA LEU A 102 -11.16 5.60 -7.88
C LEU A 102 -10.32 4.43 -8.41
N CYS A 103 -9.38 4.67 -9.35
CA CYS A 103 -8.58 3.64 -10.02
C CYS A 103 -9.43 2.50 -10.61
N GLN A 104 -10.36 2.84 -11.51
CA GLN A 104 -11.27 1.86 -12.15
C GLN A 104 -10.53 0.79 -12.97
N ASP A 105 -11.12 -0.41 -13.01
CA ASP A 105 -10.67 -1.56 -13.83
C ASP A 105 -9.20 -1.95 -13.59
N ASN A 106 -8.73 -1.81 -12.36
CA ASN A 106 -7.35 -2.02 -11.97
C ASN A 106 -7.21 -3.12 -10.92
N TRP A 107 -6.00 -3.63 -10.81
CA TRP A 107 -5.56 -4.45 -9.69
C TRP A 107 -4.60 -3.61 -8.86
N SER A 108 -5.13 -2.82 -7.94
CA SER A 108 -4.32 -2.03 -7.02
C SER A 108 -3.77 -2.90 -5.90
N THR A 109 -2.55 -2.61 -5.45
CA THR A 109 -1.83 -3.35 -4.41
C THR A 109 -1.49 -2.42 -3.25
N GLY A 110 -0.27 -1.89 -3.18
CA GLY A 110 0.12 -0.93 -2.16
C GLY A 110 -0.38 0.49 -2.44
N ALA A 111 -0.52 1.28 -1.38
CA ALA A 111 -0.74 2.72 -1.48
C ALA A 111 0.12 3.46 -0.46
N THR A 112 0.57 4.66 -0.80
CA THR A 112 1.40 5.51 0.06
C THR A 112 0.92 6.95 -0.06
N PHE A 113 0.64 7.60 1.08
CA PHE A 113 0.53 9.05 1.14
C PHE A 113 1.92 9.66 1.35
N VAL A 114 2.24 10.67 0.56
CA VAL A 114 3.53 11.34 0.54
C VAL A 114 3.36 12.77 0.01
N ASP A 115 4.00 13.75 0.61
CA ASP A 115 4.12 15.10 0.03
C ASP A 115 5.31 15.07 -0.94
N ILE A 116 5.02 14.76 -2.24
CA ILE A 116 6.06 14.47 -3.22
C ILE A 116 6.62 15.72 -3.88
N ASN A 117 5.85 16.82 -3.84
CA ASN A 117 6.19 18.09 -4.45
C ASN A 117 6.54 19.18 -3.41
N ASN A 118 6.51 18.80 -2.11
CA ASN A 118 6.82 19.65 -0.96
C ASN A 118 5.91 20.89 -0.88
N ASP A 119 4.63 20.73 -1.18
CA ASP A 119 3.61 21.79 -1.11
C ASP A 119 2.83 21.81 0.22
N GLY A 120 3.09 20.84 1.10
CA GLY A 120 2.49 20.71 2.42
C GLY A 120 1.18 19.91 2.43
N PHE A 121 0.73 19.35 1.30
CA PHE A 121 -0.38 18.42 1.22
C PHE A 121 0.11 17.02 0.86
N LEU A 122 -0.53 16.00 1.43
CA LEU A 122 -0.18 14.62 1.10
C LEU A 122 -0.78 14.24 -0.25
N ASP A 123 0.08 13.85 -1.19
CA ASP A 123 -0.25 13.22 -2.45
C ASP A 123 -0.45 11.71 -2.24
N LEU A 124 -1.01 11.02 -3.23
CA LEU A 124 -1.31 9.60 -3.16
C LEU A 124 -0.63 8.83 -4.30
N TYR A 125 0.25 7.90 -3.96
CA TYR A 125 0.82 6.96 -4.91
C TYR A 125 0.16 5.58 -4.75
N VAL A 126 -0.27 4.98 -5.88
CA VAL A 126 -0.94 3.68 -5.93
C VAL A 126 -0.14 2.73 -6.80
N ALA A 127 0.37 1.66 -6.19
CA ALA A 127 1.03 0.57 -6.88
C ALA A 127 0.00 -0.35 -7.53
N LYS A 128 0.30 -0.84 -8.74
CA LYS A 128 -0.57 -1.71 -9.51
C LYS A 128 0.12 -2.98 -9.96
N SER A 129 -0.68 -4.02 -10.09
CA SER A 129 -0.27 -5.35 -10.48
C SER A 129 -1.32 -5.98 -11.41
N GLY A 130 -1.58 -7.26 -11.30
CA GLY A 130 -2.66 -7.95 -12.00
C GLY A 130 -2.17 -8.95 -13.04
N LYS A 131 -3.08 -9.39 -13.90
CA LYS A 131 -2.80 -10.44 -14.88
C LYS A 131 -1.63 -10.06 -15.79
N PRO A 132 -0.57 -10.88 -15.90
CA PRO A 132 0.52 -10.64 -16.85
C PRO A 132 -0.01 -10.44 -18.27
N GLY A 133 0.45 -9.38 -18.95
CA GLY A 133 -0.06 -8.99 -20.25
C GLY A 133 -1.45 -8.31 -20.24
N GLY A 134 -2.02 -8.07 -19.08
CA GLY A 134 -3.23 -7.25 -18.93
C GLY A 134 -2.96 -5.78 -19.22
N ASN A 135 -4.02 -5.04 -19.55
CA ASN A 135 -3.95 -3.60 -19.73
C ASN A 135 -3.91 -2.87 -18.38
N ASN A 136 -3.47 -1.61 -18.40
CA ASN A 136 -3.60 -0.67 -17.29
C ASN A 136 -2.90 -1.12 -15.98
N ARG A 137 -1.64 -1.57 -16.09
CA ARG A 137 -0.80 -2.00 -14.96
C ARG A 137 0.22 -0.95 -14.52
N HIS A 138 0.15 0.24 -15.06
CA HIS A 138 1.02 1.34 -14.63
C HIS A 138 0.56 1.90 -13.28
N ASN A 139 1.52 2.18 -12.42
CA ASN A 139 1.24 2.82 -11.14
C ASN A 139 0.68 4.23 -11.35
N GLU A 140 -0.09 4.72 -10.41
CA GLU A 140 -0.72 6.05 -10.48
C GLU A 140 -0.21 6.95 -9.35
N LEU A 141 0.04 8.21 -9.69
CA LEU A 141 0.31 9.29 -8.76
C LEU A 141 -0.80 10.32 -8.86
N PHE A 142 -1.44 10.61 -7.75
CA PHE A 142 -2.50 11.59 -7.63
C PHE A 142 -2.00 12.77 -6.80
N ILE A 143 -1.81 13.93 -7.43
CA ILE A 143 -1.38 15.17 -6.78
C ILE A 143 -2.59 15.86 -6.14
N ASN A 144 -2.48 16.08 -4.83
CA ASN A 144 -3.50 16.77 -4.04
C ASN A 144 -3.63 18.23 -4.45
N GLN A 145 -4.85 18.70 -4.68
CA GLN A 145 -5.11 20.09 -5.12
C GLN A 145 -5.43 21.03 -3.94
N GLY A 146 -5.38 20.51 -2.69
CA GLY A 146 -5.68 21.28 -1.47
C GLY A 146 -7.17 21.55 -1.25
N ASP A 147 -8.04 20.95 -2.04
CA ASP A 147 -9.51 21.14 -1.99
C ASP A 147 -10.28 19.81 -1.89
N LEU A 148 -9.61 18.73 -1.42
CA LEU A 148 -10.10 17.35 -1.38
C LEU A 148 -10.26 16.69 -2.76
N THR A 149 -9.71 17.29 -3.82
CA THR A 149 -9.61 16.66 -5.14
C THR A 149 -8.15 16.36 -5.47
N PHE A 150 -7.95 15.38 -6.35
CA PHE A 150 -6.63 14.96 -6.79
C PHE A 150 -6.55 14.94 -8.31
N LYS A 151 -5.35 15.22 -8.84
CA LYS A 151 -5.06 15.15 -10.28
C LYS A 151 -4.08 14.01 -10.55
N GLU A 152 -4.46 13.07 -11.40
CA GLU A 152 -3.54 12.04 -11.88
C GLU A 152 -2.38 12.67 -12.67
N SER A 153 -1.14 12.38 -12.27
CA SER A 153 0.07 13.01 -12.77
C SER A 153 1.26 12.04 -12.88
N SER A 154 1.05 10.73 -12.78
CA SER A 154 2.14 9.73 -12.76
C SER A 154 3.08 9.85 -13.95
N LYS A 155 2.53 10.05 -15.13
CA LYS A 155 3.31 10.22 -16.36
C LYS A 155 4.09 11.54 -16.39
N GLU A 156 3.52 12.60 -15.84
CA GLU A 156 4.17 13.90 -15.75
C GLU A 156 5.41 13.82 -14.86
N TYR A 157 5.32 13.06 -13.77
CA TYR A 157 6.39 12.86 -12.80
C TYR A 157 7.36 11.74 -13.18
N GLY A 158 7.04 10.86 -14.14
CA GLY A 158 7.85 9.68 -14.49
C GLY A 158 7.68 8.52 -13.51
N LEU A 159 6.54 8.47 -12.82
CA LEU A 159 6.16 7.47 -11.84
C LEU A 159 5.10 6.48 -12.36
N ASP A 160 4.77 6.53 -13.65
CA ASP A 160 3.88 5.60 -14.34
C ASP A 160 4.54 4.23 -14.62
N ILE A 161 5.13 3.67 -13.57
CA ILE A 161 5.89 2.43 -13.66
C ILE A 161 4.97 1.26 -13.96
N GLU A 162 5.29 0.53 -15.02
CA GLU A 162 4.66 -0.76 -15.33
C GLU A 162 5.40 -1.91 -14.67
N GLY A 163 4.64 -2.87 -14.16
CA GLY A 163 5.18 -4.07 -13.52
C GLY A 163 4.12 -4.87 -12.78
N LEU A 164 4.56 -5.78 -11.92
CA LEU A 164 3.76 -6.33 -10.85
C LEU A 164 4.16 -5.61 -9.55
N SER A 165 3.84 -4.33 -9.48
CA SER A 165 4.22 -3.51 -8.35
C SER A 165 3.45 -3.94 -7.10
N VAL A 166 4.14 -4.03 -5.97
CA VAL A 166 3.59 -4.45 -4.68
C VAL A 166 3.40 -3.23 -3.79
N HIS A 167 4.43 -2.40 -3.69
CA HIS A 167 4.46 -1.22 -2.84
C HIS A 167 5.52 -0.23 -3.34
N ALA A 168 5.45 1.02 -2.89
CA ALA A 168 6.52 2.00 -3.06
C ALA A 168 6.79 2.71 -1.74
N SER A 169 8.06 3.03 -1.50
CA SER A 169 8.50 3.83 -0.38
C SER A 169 9.22 5.06 -0.89
N PHE A 170 9.00 6.18 -0.21
CA PHE A 170 9.59 7.47 -0.57
C PHE A 170 10.53 7.94 0.54
N PHE A 171 11.73 8.36 0.19
CA PHE A 171 12.77 8.76 1.12
C PHE A 171 13.88 9.51 0.37
N ASP A 172 14.57 10.38 1.04
CA ASP A 172 15.74 11.08 0.52
C ASP A 172 16.96 10.15 0.65
N PHE A 173 17.38 9.51 -0.47
CA PHE A 173 18.50 8.58 -0.41
C PHE A 173 19.85 9.24 -0.62
N ASP A 174 19.92 10.43 -1.23
CA ASP A 174 21.17 11.09 -1.59
C ASP A 174 21.44 12.40 -0.83
N GLY A 175 20.50 12.81 0.05
CA GLY A 175 20.68 13.91 0.99
C GLY A 175 20.46 15.28 0.37
N ASP A 176 19.71 15.37 -0.73
CA ASP A 176 19.43 16.62 -1.42
C ASP A 176 18.15 17.33 -0.93
N LEU A 177 17.42 16.71 0.02
CA LEU A 177 16.23 17.18 0.70
C LEU A 177 14.94 17.10 -0.13
N ASP A 178 14.95 16.40 -1.24
CA ASP A 178 13.71 15.97 -1.89
C ASP A 178 13.47 14.45 -1.69
N LEU A 179 12.30 13.96 -2.03
CA LEU A 179 11.95 12.55 -1.82
C LEU A 179 12.13 11.78 -3.11
N ASP A 180 12.94 10.75 -3.03
CA ASP A 180 13.13 9.73 -4.04
C ASP A 180 12.15 8.56 -3.84
N ALA A 181 12.13 7.60 -4.76
CA ALA A 181 11.22 6.48 -4.67
C ALA A 181 11.93 5.13 -4.88
N TYR A 182 11.57 4.17 -4.03
CA TYR A 182 11.85 2.76 -4.31
C TYR A 182 10.55 2.04 -4.61
N VAL A 183 10.43 1.48 -5.83
CA VAL A 183 9.27 0.70 -6.26
C VAL A 183 9.59 -0.78 -6.18
N LEU A 184 8.87 -1.46 -5.30
CA LEU A 184 8.99 -2.89 -5.08
C LEU A 184 8.11 -3.65 -6.07
N ASN A 185 8.73 -4.47 -6.90
CA ASN A 185 8.06 -5.28 -7.90
C ASN A 185 8.16 -6.78 -7.59
N ASN A 186 7.19 -7.52 -8.06
CA ASN A 186 7.18 -8.98 -8.02
C ASN A 186 7.49 -9.55 -9.42
N SER A 187 7.99 -10.77 -9.49
CA SER A 187 8.30 -11.40 -10.76
C SER A 187 7.04 -11.78 -11.54
N ILE A 188 7.01 -11.47 -12.84
CA ILE A 188 5.98 -11.93 -13.76
C ILE A 188 6.15 -13.38 -14.19
N ARG A 189 7.30 -14.00 -13.91
CA ARG A 189 7.58 -15.38 -14.34
C ARG A 189 6.93 -16.41 -13.41
N SER A 190 6.43 -17.48 -14.03
CA SER A 190 5.91 -18.62 -13.28
C SER A 190 7.04 -19.41 -12.61
N VAL A 191 6.78 -19.93 -11.43
CA VAL A 191 7.70 -20.72 -10.59
C VAL A 191 8.07 -22.08 -11.20
N GLY A 192 7.53 -22.42 -12.37
CA GLY A 192 7.61 -23.78 -12.92
C GLY A 192 8.96 -24.25 -13.50
N ASN A 193 9.98 -23.39 -13.55
CA ASN A 193 11.29 -23.71 -14.12
C ASN A 193 12.42 -23.45 -13.12
N TYR A 194 12.47 -24.23 -12.05
CA TYR A 194 13.52 -24.12 -11.02
C TYR A 194 14.94 -24.27 -11.56
N ASP A 195 15.14 -25.05 -12.60
CA ASP A 195 16.47 -25.31 -13.20
C ASP A 195 17.12 -24.10 -13.87
N LEU A 196 16.38 -23.00 -14.08
CA LEU A 196 16.85 -21.81 -14.77
C LEU A 196 17.05 -20.58 -13.88
N ILE A 197 16.72 -20.68 -12.59
CA ILE A 197 16.66 -19.54 -11.67
C ILE A 197 18.02 -18.87 -11.53
N GLU A 198 19.06 -19.63 -11.26
CA GLU A 198 20.41 -19.08 -11.06
C GLU A 198 20.93 -18.35 -12.32
N GLY A 199 20.60 -18.87 -13.50
CA GLY A 199 20.92 -18.19 -14.77
C GLY A 199 20.14 -16.89 -14.97
N GLN A 200 18.95 -16.79 -14.41
CA GLN A 200 18.07 -15.62 -14.55
C GLN A 200 18.36 -14.52 -13.53
N ARG A 201 18.98 -14.84 -12.40
CA ARG A 201 19.38 -13.88 -11.37
C ARG A 201 20.25 -12.75 -11.92
N ASN A 202 21.08 -13.05 -12.90
CA ASN A 202 22.05 -12.12 -13.47
C ASN A 202 21.53 -11.41 -14.74
N ILE A 203 20.27 -11.62 -15.11
CA ILE A 203 19.67 -10.95 -16.26
C ILE A 203 18.91 -9.71 -15.77
N PRO A 204 19.37 -8.49 -16.08
CA PRO A 204 18.64 -7.27 -15.79
C PRO A 204 17.23 -7.30 -16.39
N SER A 205 16.25 -6.79 -15.66
CA SER A 205 14.86 -6.72 -16.13
C SER A 205 14.26 -5.35 -15.89
N ASN A 206 13.53 -4.89 -16.88
CA ASN A 206 12.70 -3.69 -16.70
C ASN A 206 11.51 -3.93 -15.76
N ASP A 207 11.18 -5.20 -15.48
CA ASP A 207 10.08 -5.57 -14.58
C ASP A 207 10.53 -5.73 -13.11
N GLY A 208 11.83 -5.61 -12.81
CA GLY A 208 12.38 -5.72 -11.47
C GLY A 208 12.16 -4.48 -10.60
N ASN A 209 12.72 -4.53 -9.38
CA ASN A 209 12.71 -3.40 -8.45
C ASN A 209 13.37 -2.16 -9.05
N LYS A 210 12.92 -0.98 -8.64
CA LYS A 210 13.44 0.29 -9.14
C LYS A 210 13.74 1.25 -8.00
N LEU A 211 14.93 1.86 -8.06
CA LEU A 211 15.24 3.09 -7.36
C LEU A 211 15.14 4.25 -8.36
N LEU A 212 14.36 5.23 -8.01
CA LEU A 212 14.06 6.38 -8.86
C LEU A 212 14.51 7.64 -8.13
N GLU A 213 15.45 8.37 -8.73
CA GLU A 213 15.95 9.65 -8.23
C GLU A 213 15.02 10.77 -8.70
N ASN A 214 14.61 11.62 -7.77
CA ASN A 214 13.83 12.81 -8.04
C ASN A 214 14.76 13.95 -8.45
N ILE A 215 14.53 14.54 -9.58
CA ILE A 215 15.22 15.74 -10.03
C ILE A 215 14.18 16.77 -10.46
N ASN A 216 13.92 17.75 -9.62
CA ASN A 216 12.92 18.80 -9.88
C ASN A 216 11.51 18.23 -10.16
N ASN A 217 11.00 17.36 -9.29
CA ASN A 217 9.71 16.68 -9.41
C ASN A 217 9.58 15.78 -10.65
N LYS A 218 10.70 15.23 -11.13
CA LYS A 218 10.73 14.18 -12.16
C LYS A 218 11.63 13.04 -11.73
N PHE A 219 11.09 11.85 -11.82
CA PHE A 219 11.73 10.64 -11.35
C PHE A 219 12.45 9.90 -12.47
N PHE A 220 13.71 9.58 -12.25
CA PHE A 220 14.59 8.89 -13.18
C PHE A 220 15.10 7.58 -12.59
N ASN A 221 15.04 6.52 -13.37
CA ASN A 221 15.51 5.21 -12.91
C ASN A 221 17.05 5.16 -12.84
N VAL A 222 17.57 5.09 -11.61
CA VAL A 222 19.00 5.02 -11.31
C VAL A 222 19.43 3.67 -10.72
N SER A 223 18.53 2.67 -10.74
CA SER A 223 18.75 1.36 -10.11
C SER A 223 20.10 0.74 -10.45
N SER A 224 20.46 0.71 -11.74
CA SER A 224 21.71 0.12 -12.21
C SER A 224 22.94 0.86 -11.68
N ASP A 225 22.89 2.18 -11.70
CA ASP A 225 24.02 3.05 -11.33
C ASP A 225 24.26 3.06 -9.83
N LYS A 226 23.20 2.84 -9.07
CA LYS A 226 23.21 2.81 -7.59
C LYS A 226 23.28 1.37 -7.03
N GLY A 227 23.50 0.35 -7.87
CA GLY A 227 23.71 -1.02 -7.43
C GLY A 227 22.45 -1.75 -6.92
N ILE A 228 21.26 -1.25 -7.26
CA ILE A 228 20.02 -1.92 -6.94
C ILE A 228 19.82 -3.12 -7.85
N TYR A 229 19.59 -4.28 -7.24
CA TYR A 229 19.34 -5.52 -7.95
C TYR A 229 17.94 -5.51 -8.57
N SER A 230 17.88 -5.53 -9.88
CA SER A 230 16.65 -5.54 -10.67
C SER A 230 16.71 -6.67 -11.67
N SER A 231 16.07 -7.79 -11.37
CA SER A 231 16.06 -8.99 -12.23
C SER A 231 14.64 -9.49 -12.48
N ASN A 232 14.56 -10.45 -13.39
CA ASN A 232 13.30 -11.14 -13.73
C ASN A 232 12.73 -12.00 -12.60
N ILE A 233 13.46 -12.24 -11.51
CA ILE A 233 13.10 -13.15 -10.45
C ILE A 233 13.08 -12.51 -9.05
N GLY A 234 12.74 -11.25 -8.94
CA GLY A 234 12.39 -10.64 -7.66
C GLY A 234 10.99 -11.09 -7.21
N PHE A 235 10.83 -11.40 -5.93
CA PHE A 235 9.55 -11.77 -5.33
C PHE A 235 9.26 -10.90 -4.11
N GLY A 236 9.50 -9.60 -4.24
CA GLY A 236 9.37 -8.65 -3.15
C GLY A 236 7.98 -8.65 -2.53
N LEU A 237 7.92 -8.76 -1.20
CA LEU A 237 6.70 -8.71 -0.40
C LEU A 237 6.64 -7.50 0.52
N GLY A 238 7.79 -7.05 1.02
CA GLY A 238 7.87 -5.93 1.93
C GLY A 238 9.15 -5.14 1.77
N ILE A 239 9.07 -3.87 2.15
CA ILE A 239 10.18 -2.92 2.15
C ILE A 239 10.21 -2.19 3.49
N THR A 240 11.39 -2.03 4.04
CA THR A 240 11.64 -1.25 5.25
C THR A 240 12.87 -0.37 5.01
N MET A 241 12.78 0.86 5.45
CA MET A 241 13.88 1.82 5.42
C MET A 241 14.28 2.17 6.85
N SER A 242 15.57 2.16 7.12
CA SER A 242 16.14 2.59 8.39
C SER A 242 17.65 2.74 8.23
N ASP A 243 18.27 3.51 9.06
CA ASP A 243 19.71 3.48 9.24
C ASP A 243 20.10 2.22 10.05
N PHE A 244 20.51 1.14 9.37
CA PHE A 244 20.84 -0.14 10.00
C PHE A 244 22.28 -0.19 10.53
N ASN A 245 23.17 0.64 9.99
CA ASN A 245 24.59 0.65 10.33
C ASN A 245 25.01 1.81 11.24
N GLY A 246 24.15 2.82 11.45
CA GLY A 246 24.40 3.98 12.33
C GLY A 246 25.20 5.10 11.66
N ASP A 247 25.21 5.20 10.33
CA ASP A 247 25.93 6.21 9.57
C ASP A 247 25.11 7.44 9.19
N LEU A 248 23.83 7.45 9.57
CA LEU A 248 22.81 8.49 9.32
C LEU A 248 22.27 8.55 7.89
N TRP A 249 22.58 7.57 7.05
CA TRP A 249 21.96 7.40 5.74
C TRP A 249 20.84 6.36 5.79
N PRO A 250 19.78 6.51 5.01
CA PRO A 250 18.71 5.52 4.97
C PRO A 250 19.13 4.29 4.15
N ASP A 251 19.18 3.15 4.80
CA ASP A 251 19.38 1.84 4.17
C ASP A 251 18.05 1.20 3.79
N LEU A 252 18.09 0.19 2.93
CA LEU A 252 16.91 -0.54 2.47
C LEU A 252 16.99 -2.02 2.85
N PHE A 253 15.92 -2.54 3.46
CA PHE A 253 15.71 -3.98 3.62
C PHE A 253 14.48 -4.42 2.83
N ILE A 254 14.66 -5.40 1.94
CA ILE A 254 13.62 -5.98 1.08
C ILE A 254 13.42 -7.43 1.47
N SER A 255 12.21 -7.78 1.92
CA SER A 255 11.85 -9.18 2.13
C SER A 255 11.29 -9.78 0.84
N ASN A 256 11.76 -10.95 0.50
CA ASN A 256 11.35 -11.70 -0.68
C ASN A 256 10.66 -13.01 -0.29
N ASP A 257 9.89 -13.59 -1.21
CA ASP A 257 9.24 -14.89 -1.07
C ASP A 257 9.95 -15.97 -1.90
N PHE A 258 9.48 -17.20 -1.76
CA PHE A 258 9.94 -18.41 -2.45
C PHE A 258 11.42 -18.71 -2.19
N PHE A 259 12.21 -18.74 -3.24
CA PHE A 259 13.63 -19.08 -3.22
C PHE A 259 14.55 -17.87 -3.41
N GLU A 260 13.98 -16.68 -3.55
CA GLU A 260 14.77 -15.46 -3.60
C GLU A 260 15.19 -15.04 -2.19
N LYS A 261 16.43 -14.54 -2.08
CA LYS A 261 16.97 -14.06 -0.80
C LYS A 261 16.42 -12.67 -0.51
N ASP A 262 16.35 -12.35 0.78
CA ASP A 262 16.14 -10.96 1.18
C ASP A 262 17.35 -10.11 0.78
N TYR A 263 17.12 -8.83 0.53
CA TYR A 263 18.17 -7.88 0.18
C TYR A 263 18.32 -6.85 1.30
N LEU A 264 19.57 -6.60 1.70
CA LEU A 264 19.96 -5.47 2.52
C LEU A 264 20.90 -4.60 1.69
N TYR A 265 20.47 -3.38 1.40
CA TYR A 265 21.28 -2.37 0.76
C TYR A 265 21.68 -1.34 1.81
N LEU A 266 22.99 -1.16 1.99
CA LEU A 266 23.55 -0.07 2.78
C LEU A 266 23.84 1.10 1.83
N ASN A 267 23.38 2.27 2.22
CA ASN A 267 23.55 3.50 1.45
C ASN A 267 24.92 4.12 1.66
#